data_dca72b633e2ee753bb1cba954396c0e3
#
_entry.id   dca72b633e2ee753bb1cba954396c0e3
#
_cell.length_a   1.000
_cell.length_b   1.000
_cell.length_c   1.000
_cell.angle_alpha   90.00
_cell.angle_beta   90.00
_cell.angle_gamma   90.00
#
_symmetry.space_group_name_H-M   'P 1'
#
loop_
_entity.id
_entity.type
_entity.pdbx_description
1 polymer ?
#
loop_
_entity_poly.entity_id
_entity_poly.type
_entity_poly.pdbx_seq_one_letter_code
_entity_poly.pdbx_strand_id
1 'polypeptide(L)'
;VISHGFCESSEKYRELIKTFNKNNYSVYIIDHRGHGKSGRLGIDNSQINVEDFNYYIKDLKTFLDSIVVPNLNDRKLYLFAHSMGGAIGALFLEKHNNYFEKAILNCPMMEIDTGKYPKIVSKIVSKLFCTIGMGNKYLFGHGPFNSKPDFINSATSSRKRYDSYFNKQLEHKELQTSGGSFNWLNQAFKGIKELLKEENIQNIKADVL
;
A
#
# COMPACT_ATOMS: atom_id res chain seq x y z
N VAL A 1 6.53 12.21 -3.98
CA VAL A 1 6.62 10.93 -3.25
C VAL A 1 5.58 9.97 -3.80
N ILE A 2 5.92 8.67 -3.90
CA ILE A 2 4.97 7.64 -4.32
C ILE A 2 4.74 6.67 -3.16
N SER A 3 3.45 6.37 -2.89
CA SER A 3 2.97 5.35 -1.94
C SER A 3 2.21 4.28 -2.73
N HIS A 4 2.77 3.07 -2.82
CA HIS A 4 2.25 1.99 -3.66
C HIS A 4 1.11 1.19 -3.02
N GLY A 5 0.40 0.38 -3.82
CA GLY A 5 -0.72 -0.45 -3.39
C GLY A 5 -0.34 -1.77 -2.71
N PHE A 6 -1.36 -2.52 -2.31
CA PHE A 6 -1.24 -3.85 -1.73
C PHE A 6 -0.63 -4.84 -2.71
N CYS A 7 0.30 -5.67 -2.23
CA CYS A 7 1.06 -6.63 -3.04
C CYS A 7 1.84 -5.99 -4.21
N GLU A 8 2.18 -4.71 -4.10
CA GLU A 8 3.02 -4.00 -5.05
C GLU A 8 4.42 -3.71 -4.47
N SER A 9 5.25 -3.05 -5.26
CA SER A 9 6.56 -2.55 -4.85
C SER A 9 6.97 -1.37 -5.72
N SER A 10 8.04 -0.70 -5.35
CA SER A 10 8.66 0.39 -6.13
C SER A 10 8.96 -0.02 -7.58
N GLU A 11 9.29 -1.28 -7.83
CA GLU A 11 9.61 -1.80 -9.16
C GLU A 11 8.43 -1.69 -10.15
N LYS A 12 7.19 -1.75 -9.67
CA LYS A 12 5.99 -1.59 -10.51
C LYS A 12 5.86 -0.17 -11.08
N TYR A 13 6.43 0.82 -10.41
CA TYR A 13 6.29 2.25 -10.74
C TYR A 13 7.40 2.80 -11.65
N ARG A 14 8.33 1.98 -12.13
CA ARG A 14 9.48 2.45 -12.93
C ARG A 14 9.09 3.28 -14.17
N GLU A 15 8.02 2.92 -14.85
CA GLU A 15 7.53 3.66 -16.03
C GLU A 15 7.00 5.04 -15.62
N LEU A 16 6.22 5.12 -14.55
CA LEU A 16 5.71 6.37 -13.99
C LEU A 16 6.84 7.27 -13.48
N ILE A 17 7.81 6.69 -12.77
CA ILE A 17 9.00 7.40 -12.29
C ILE A 17 9.77 8.03 -13.47
N LYS A 18 9.97 7.26 -14.56
CA LYS A 18 10.62 7.80 -15.76
C LYS A 18 9.84 8.96 -16.36
N THR A 19 8.51 8.90 -16.35
CA THR A 19 7.66 9.97 -16.85
C THR A 19 7.78 11.22 -15.98
N PHE A 20 7.76 11.09 -14.66
CA PHE A 20 7.97 12.22 -13.76
C PHE A 20 9.36 12.83 -13.93
N ASN A 21 10.41 12.01 -14.01
CA ASN A 21 11.78 12.50 -14.18
C ASN A 21 11.95 13.28 -15.52
N LYS A 22 11.31 12.84 -16.61
CA LYS A 22 11.30 13.56 -17.88
C LYS A 22 10.62 14.93 -17.79
N ASN A 23 9.73 15.12 -16.82
CA ASN A 23 9.05 16.37 -16.53
C ASN A 23 9.69 17.14 -15.35
N ASN A 24 10.98 16.90 -15.08
CA ASN A 24 11.79 17.58 -14.07
C ASN A 24 11.33 17.37 -12.61
N TYR A 25 10.61 16.30 -12.30
CA TYR A 25 10.31 15.91 -10.93
C TYR A 25 11.35 14.93 -10.40
N SER A 26 11.90 15.18 -9.22
CA SER A 26 12.60 14.17 -8.44
C SER A 26 11.59 13.24 -7.77
N VAL A 27 11.83 11.94 -7.82
CA VAL A 27 10.87 10.95 -7.31
C VAL A 27 11.48 10.14 -6.17
N TYR A 28 10.78 10.08 -5.08
CA TYR A 28 11.04 9.20 -3.93
C TYR A 28 9.90 8.20 -3.82
N ILE A 29 10.21 6.94 -3.62
CA ILE A 29 9.23 5.88 -3.43
C ILE A 29 9.65 4.98 -2.27
N ILE A 30 8.71 4.69 -1.38
CA ILE A 30 8.90 3.77 -0.27
C ILE A 30 8.34 2.39 -0.66
N ASP A 31 9.07 1.33 -0.38
CA ASP A 31 8.47 0.00 -0.27
C ASP A 31 7.87 -0.13 1.13
N HIS A 32 6.55 -0.24 1.24
CA HIS A 32 5.88 -0.37 2.53
C HIS A 32 6.34 -1.61 3.28
N ARG A 33 6.28 -1.59 4.64
CA ARG A 33 6.56 -2.80 5.44
C ARG A 33 5.82 -4.01 4.90
N GLY A 34 6.45 -5.15 4.85
CA GLY A 34 5.93 -6.38 4.27
C GLY A 34 6.04 -6.47 2.73
N HIS A 35 6.46 -5.41 2.03
CA HIS A 35 6.48 -5.34 0.57
C HIS A 35 7.89 -5.05 0.03
N GLY A 36 8.10 -5.38 -1.25
CA GLY A 36 9.31 -5.04 -1.99
C GLY A 36 10.59 -5.42 -1.25
N LYS A 37 11.52 -4.48 -1.12
CA LYS A 37 12.78 -4.66 -0.40
C LYS A 37 12.71 -4.41 1.10
N SER A 38 11.55 -4.03 1.62
CA SER A 38 11.32 -3.87 3.06
C SER A 38 11.18 -5.21 3.78
N GLY A 39 11.37 -5.20 5.11
CA GLY A 39 11.30 -6.39 5.95
C GLY A 39 9.97 -7.13 5.87
N ARG A 40 9.99 -8.45 6.02
CA ARG A 40 8.82 -9.32 6.04
C ARG A 40 8.29 -9.50 7.46
N LEU A 41 6.96 -9.48 7.58
CA LEU A 41 6.23 -9.64 8.84
C LEU A 41 5.26 -10.83 8.79
N GLY A 42 5.16 -11.49 7.65
CA GLY A 42 4.31 -12.66 7.43
C GLY A 42 4.97 -13.98 7.82
N ILE A 43 4.23 -15.07 7.68
CA ILE A 43 4.71 -16.44 7.94
C ILE A 43 5.66 -16.95 6.84
N ASP A 44 5.68 -16.29 5.70
CA ASP A 44 6.59 -16.53 4.59
C ASP A 44 6.88 -15.21 3.83
N ASN A 45 7.69 -15.31 2.78
CA ASN A 45 8.11 -14.13 2.00
C ASN A 45 6.98 -13.49 1.18
N SER A 46 5.89 -14.18 0.94
CA SER A 46 4.79 -13.71 0.07
C SER A 46 3.67 -13.05 0.85
N GLN A 47 3.56 -13.34 2.15
CA GLN A 47 2.44 -12.87 2.95
C GLN A 47 2.62 -11.42 3.40
N ILE A 48 1.58 -10.61 3.18
CA ILE A 48 1.45 -9.29 3.78
C ILE A 48 0.80 -9.42 5.14
N ASN A 49 1.51 -8.99 6.16
CA ASN A 49 1.03 -8.93 7.54
C ASN A 49 1.37 -7.55 8.14
N VAL A 50 0.54 -7.09 9.06
CA VAL A 50 0.80 -5.88 9.85
C VAL A 50 0.09 -5.99 11.20
N GLU A 51 0.75 -5.57 12.26
CA GLU A 51 0.21 -5.59 13.62
C GLU A 51 -0.69 -4.39 13.91
N ASP A 52 -0.37 -3.23 13.30
CA ASP A 52 -1.14 -1.99 13.38
C ASP A 52 -1.03 -1.23 12.06
N PHE A 53 -2.17 -0.86 11.46
CA PHE A 53 -2.19 -0.10 10.21
C PHE A 53 -1.50 1.26 10.33
N ASN A 54 -1.48 1.85 11.52
CA ASN A 54 -0.76 3.10 11.78
C ASN A 54 0.76 2.99 11.59
N TYR A 55 1.32 1.79 11.59
CA TYR A 55 2.75 1.62 11.31
C TYR A 55 3.11 2.02 9.87
N TYR A 56 2.22 1.85 8.91
CA TYR A 56 2.43 2.37 7.56
C TYR A 56 2.57 3.90 7.54
N ILE A 57 1.75 4.60 8.34
CA ILE A 57 1.77 6.06 8.44
C ILE A 57 3.07 6.52 9.13
N LYS A 58 3.47 5.84 10.20
CA LYS A 58 4.74 6.11 10.91
C LYS A 58 5.95 5.88 10.01
N ASP A 59 5.96 4.80 9.22
CA ASP A 59 7.04 4.51 8.27
C ASP A 59 7.13 5.59 7.20
N LEU A 60 5.99 6.00 6.64
CA LEU A 60 5.95 7.10 5.66
C LEU A 60 6.49 8.39 6.27
N LYS A 61 6.11 8.71 7.52
CA LYS A 61 6.65 9.87 8.24
C LYS A 61 8.16 9.77 8.41
N THR A 62 8.65 8.63 8.89
CA THR A 62 10.09 8.41 9.08
C THR A 62 10.86 8.53 7.77
N PHE A 63 10.32 7.97 6.68
CA PHE A 63 10.91 8.08 5.34
C PHE A 63 10.97 9.55 4.86
N LEU A 64 9.89 10.30 5.08
CA LEU A 64 9.86 11.71 4.74
C LEU A 64 10.87 12.50 5.54
N ASP A 65 10.88 12.36 6.86
CA ASP A 65 11.76 13.13 7.75
C ASP A 65 13.25 12.80 7.54
N SER A 66 13.57 11.52 7.32
CA SER A 66 14.96 11.08 7.27
C SER A 66 15.59 11.15 5.88
N ILE A 67 14.77 11.03 4.82
CA ILE A 67 15.28 10.88 3.44
C ILE A 67 14.78 12.01 2.53
N VAL A 68 13.49 12.32 2.56
CA VAL A 68 12.91 13.22 1.56
C VAL A 68 13.14 14.68 1.92
N VAL A 69 12.71 15.08 3.12
CA VAL A 69 12.78 16.48 3.58
C VAL A 69 14.21 17.04 3.57
N PRO A 70 15.24 16.30 4.06
CA PRO A 70 16.62 16.80 3.99
C PRO A 70 17.15 17.03 2.57
N ASN A 71 16.52 16.46 1.55
CA ASN A 71 16.92 16.57 0.15
C ASN A 71 15.98 17.45 -0.69
N LEU A 72 15.03 18.17 -0.09
CA LEU A 72 14.07 19.00 -0.82
C LEU A 72 14.69 20.27 -1.41
N ASN A 73 15.69 20.90 -0.77
CA ASN A 73 16.30 22.13 -1.22
C ASN A 73 15.24 23.21 -1.61
N ASP A 74 14.32 23.52 -0.72
CA ASP A 74 13.20 24.48 -0.86
C ASP A 74 12.16 24.13 -1.95
N ARG A 75 12.22 22.90 -2.49
CA ARG A 75 11.22 22.43 -3.46
C ARG A 75 9.94 21.97 -2.78
N LYS A 76 8.84 22.12 -3.48
CA LYS A 76 7.52 21.65 -3.04
C LYS A 76 7.43 20.13 -3.11
N LEU A 77 6.70 19.56 -2.17
CA LEU A 77 6.49 18.12 -2.08
C LEU A 77 5.06 17.76 -2.50
N TYR A 78 4.97 16.73 -3.36
CA TYR A 78 3.71 16.21 -3.87
C TYR A 78 3.60 14.72 -3.56
N LEU A 79 2.37 14.24 -3.29
CA LEU A 79 2.07 12.84 -3.05
C LEU A 79 1.33 12.24 -4.25
N PHE A 80 1.80 11.09 -4.73
CA PHE A 80 1.04 10.17 -5.58
C PHE A 80 0.84 8.88 -4.81
N ALA A 81 -0.39 8.51 -4.54
CA ALA A 81 -0.72 7.37 -3.69
C ALA A 81 -1.78 6.48 -4.35
N HIS A 82 -1.51 5.17 -4.45
CA HIS A 82 -2.37 4.22 -5.15
C HIS A 82 -2.95 3.15 -4.21
N SER A 83 -4.25 2.87 -4.34
CA SER A 83 -4.94 1.77 -3.66
C SER A 83 -4.70 1.78 -2.13
N MET A 84 -4.09 0.73 -1.54
CA MET A 84 -3.69 0.72 -0.12
C MET A 84 -2.79 1.91 0.22
N GLY A 85 -1.84 2.23 -0.66
CA GLY A 85 -1.02 3.43 -0.51
C GLY A 85 -1.83 4.72 -0.50
N GLY A 86 -2.98 4.74 -1.21
CA GLY A 86 -3.95 5.85 -1.17
C GLY A 86 -4.60 6.00 0.20
N ALA A 87 -4.99 4.90 0.85
CA ALA A 87 -5.50 4.94 2.23
C ALA A 87 -4.42 5.40 3.23
N ILE A 88 -3.18 4.91 3.04
CA ILE A 88 -2.02 5.35 3.86
C ILE A 88 -1.77 6.84 3.65
N GLY A 89 -1.76 7.30 2.39
CA GLY A 89 -1.55 8.70 2.04
C GLY A 89 -2.62 9.62 2.60
N ALA A 90 -3.90 9.24 2.50
CA ALA A 90 -5.00 10.01 3.05
C ALA A 90 -4.92 10.11 4.58
N LEU A 91 -4.71 9.00 5.30
CA LEU A 91 -4.47 9.00 6.74
C LEU A 91 -3.24 9.83 7.14
N PHE A 92 -2.21 9.84 6.29
CA PHE A 92 -1.04 10.67 6.52
C PHE A 92 -1.39 12.16 6.40
N LEU A 93 -2.14 12.56 5.38
CA LEU A 93 -2.59 13.93 5.17
C LEU A 93 -3.47 14.45 6.32
N GLU A 94 -4.32 13.59 6.88
CA GLU A 94 -5.14 13.91 8.04
C GLU A 94 -4.32 14.18 9.31
N LYS A 95 -3.26 13.38 9.53
CA LYS A 95 -2.44 13.43 10.75
C LYS A 95 -1.24 14.36 10.66
N HIS A 96 -0.75 14.61 9.45
CA HIS A 96 0.49 15.34 9.16
C HIS A 96 0.30 16.29 7.98
N ASN A 97 -0.52 17.31 8.15
CA ASN A 97 -1.03 18.19 7.09
C ASN A 97 -0.04 19.23 6.55
N ASN A 98 1.22 19.22 6.97
CA ASN A 98 2.22 20.25 6.61
C ASN A 98 3.31 19.73 5.66
N TYR A 99 3.23 18.48 5.16
CA TYR A 99 4.26 17.90 4.31
C TYR A 99 4.02 18.13 2.82
N PHE A 100 2.79 17.91 2.38
CA PHE A 100 2.45 17.93 0.97
C PHE A 100 1.62 19.14 0.60
N GLU A 101 1.98 19.77 -0.52
CA GLU A 101 1.18 20.86 -1.10
C GLU A 101 -0.01 20.32 -1.88
N LYS A 102 0.21 19.22 -2.64
CA LYS A 102 -0.84 18.55 -3.41
C LYS A 102 -0.70 17.04 -3.31
N ALA A 103 -1.82 16.35 -3.44
CA ALA A 103 -1.87 14.89 -3.46
C ALA A 103 -2.78 14.37 -4.58
N ILE A 104 -2.34 13.30 -5.24
CA ILE A 104 -3.16 12.49 -6.15
C ILE A 104 -3.41 11.15 -5.47
N LEU A 105 -4.67 10.89 -5.14
CA LEU A 105 -5.12 9.63 -4.54
C LEU A 105 -5.75 8.77 -5.64
N ASN A 106 -4.92 7.99 -6.32
CA ASN A 106 -5.35 7.15 -7.44
C ASN A 106 -6.04 5.87 -6.94
N CYS A 107 -7.35 5.76 -7.14
CA CYS A 107 -8.17 4.64 -6.69
C CYS A 107 -7.89 4.25 -5.22
N PRO A 108 -7.95 5.21 -4.27
CA PRO A 108 -7.56 4.95 -2.89
C PRO A 108 -8.46 3.89 -2.26
N MET A 109 -7.89 3.04 -1.40
CA MET A 109 -8.60 1.98 -0.68
C MET A 109 -9.48 2.58 0.43
N MET A 110 -10.61 3.18 0.05
CA MET A 110 -11.63 3.69 0.97
C MET A 110 -12.56 2.58 1.47
N GLU A 111 -12.53 1.45 0.78
CA GLU A 111 -13.25 0.23 1.11
C GLU A 111 -12.45 -0.99 0.64
N ILE A 112 -12.68 -2.15 1.28
CA ILE A 112 -12.05 -3.41 0.88
C ILE A 112 -13.11 -4.27 0.17
N ASP A 113 -12.78 -4.69 -1.04
CA ASP A 113 -13.55 -5.74 -1.71
C ASP A 113 -13.29 -7.08 -1.00
N THR A 114 -14.34 -7.64 -0.44
CA THR A 114 -14.31 -8.92 0.27
C THR A 114 -14.80 -10.08 -0.59
N GLY A 115 -14.91 -9.87 -1.92
CA GLY A 115 -15.33 -10.85 -2.90
C GLY A 115 -16.74 -11.37 -2.62
N LYS A 116 -16.88 -12.70 -2.53
CA LYS A 116 -18.18 -13.37 -2.33
C LYS A 116 -18.74 -13.23 -0.89
N TYR A 117 -17.94 -12.76 0.05
CA TYR A 117 -18.34 -12.70 1.45
C TYR A 117 -18.87 -11.31 1.83
N PRO A 118 -20.01 -11.22 2.56
CA PRO A 118 -20.47 -9.94 3.08
C PRO A 118 -19.38 -9.26 3.94
N LYS A 119 -19.19 -7.96 3.79
CA LYS A 119 -18.18 -7.17 4.50
C LYS A 119 -18.24 -7.33 6.02
N ILE A 120 -19.47 -7.42 6.59
CA ILE A 120 -19.68 -7.65 8.03
C ILE A 120 -19.10 -9.01 8.45
N VAL A 121 -19.33 -10.05 7.67
CA VAL A 121 -18.80 -11.40 7.94
C VAL A 121 -17.26 -11.37 7.89
N SER A 122 -16.68 -10.75 6.89
CA SER A 122 -15.22 -10.62 6.76
C SER A 122 -14.60 -9.86 7.94
N LYS A 123 -15.25 -8.80 8.44
CA LYS A 123 -14.83 -8.09 9.66
C LYS A 123 -14.89 -8.96 10.92
N ILE A 124 -15.99 -9.69 11.11
CA ILE A 124 -16.15 -10.58 12.27
C ILE A 124 -15.12 -11.71 12.23
N VAL A 125 -14.98 -12.37 11.08
CA VAL A 125 -14.04 -13.48 10.90
C VAL A 125 -12.60 -13.01 11.12
N SER A 126 -12.17 -11.92 10.49
CA SER A 126 -10.80 -11.41 10.67
C SER A 126 -10.52 -11.05 12.14
N LYS A 127 -11.47 -10.42 12.83
CA LYS A 127 -11.35 -10.12 14.26
C LYS A 127 -11.27 -11.39 15.10
N LEU A 128 -12.11 -12.40 14.83
CA LEU A 128 -12.11 -13.68 15.54
C LEU A 128 -10.77 -14.40 15.40
N PHE A 129 -10.24 -14.52 14.17
CA PHE A 129 -8.94 -15.14 13.92
C PHE A 129 -7.81 -14.43 14.67
N CYS A 130 -7.84 -13.09 14.72
CA CYS A 130 -6.88 -12.33 15.52
C CYS A 130 -7.01 -12.65 17.02
N THR A 131 -8.24 -12.74 17.55
CA THR A 131 -8.50 -12.96 18.98
C THR A 131 -8.04 -14.36 19.45
N ILE A 132 -8.19 -15.39 18.60
CA ILE A 132 -7.77 -16.75 18.92
C ILE A 132 -6.30 -17.06 18.56
N GLY A 133 -5.49 -16.02 18.25
CA GLY A 133 -4.07 -16.17 17.94
C GLY A 133 -3.76 -16.69 16.52
N MET A 134 -4.75 -16.75 15.63
CA MET A 134 -4.61 -17.21 14.24
C MET A 134 -4.55 -16.05 13.23
N GLY A 135 -4.34 -14.84 13.69
CA GLY A 135 -4.31 -13.63 12.85
C GLY A 135 -3.22 -13.64 11.79
N ASN A 136 -2.14 -14.38 11.99
CA ASN A 136 -1.04 -14.55 11.04
C ASN A 136 -1.32 -15.58 9.91
N LYS A 137 -2.47 -16.25 9.91
CA LYS A 137 -2.83 -17.13 8.79
C LYS A 137 -3.24 -16.31 7.57
N TYR A 138 -3.07 -16.90 6.38
CA TYR A 138 -3.60 -16.33 5.14
C TYR A 138 -5.12 -16.18 5.20
N LEU A 139 -5.61 -15.15 4.56
CA LEU A 139 -7.04 -14.99 4.26
C LEU A 139 -7.53 -16.15 3.39
N PHE A 140 -8.79 -16.52 3.52
CA PHE A 140 -9.39 -17.53 2.66
C PHE A 140 -9.25 -17.16 1.18
N GLY A 141 -8.74 -18.09 0.39
CA GLY A 141 -8.45 -17.89 -1.02
C GLY A 141 -7.12 -17.18 -1.31
N HIS A 142 -6.39 -16.74 -0.28
CA HIS A 142 -5.02 -16.23 -0.41
C HIS A 142 -4.00 -17.29 -0.08
N GLY A 143 -2.77 -17.13 -0.58
CA GLY A 143 -1.68 -18.07 -0.34
C GLY A 143 -0.34 -17.52 -0.82
N PRO A 144 0.71 -18.34 -0.76
CA PRO A 144 2.03 -17.98 -1.26
C PRO A 144 2.02 -17.60 -2.75
N PHE A 145 3.07 -16.88 -3.17
CA PHE A 145 3.25 -16.49 -4.56
C PHE A 145 3.19 -17.70 -5.50
N ASN A 146 2.38 -17.59 -6.54
CA ASN A 146 2.24 -18.62 -7.56
C ASN A 146 3.08 -18.25 -8.79
N SER A 147 4.04 -19.10 -9.14
CA SER A 147 4.90 -18.93 -10.32
C SER A 147 4.20 -19.19 -11.67
N LYS A 148 2.91 -19.59 -11.66
CA LYS A 148 2.11 -19.72 -12.88
C LYS A 148 1.48 -18.37 -13.23
N PRO A 149 1.66 -17.88 -14.48
CA PRO A 149 1.11 -16.60 -14.87
C PRO A 149 -0.43 -16.63 -14.93
N ASP A 150 -1.06 -15.61 -14.36
CA ASP A 150 -2.52 -15.43 -14.37
C ASP A 150 -2.87 -14.01 -14.82
N PHE A 151 -2.70 -13.75 -16.11
CA PHE A 151 -3.02 -12.44 -16.67
C PHE A 151 -4.51 -12.13 -16.65
N ILE A 152 -5.37 -13.13 -16.81
CA ILE A 152 -6.84 -12.95 -16.91
C ILE A 152 -7.40 -12.33 -15.61
N ASN A 153 -6.88 -12.75 -14.46
CA ASN A 153 -7.30 -12.24 -13.15
C ASN A 153 -6.42 -11.09 -12.63
N SER A 154 -5.53 -10.55 -13.48
CA SER A 154 -4.67 -9.45 -13.07
C SER A 154 -5.40 -8.10 -13.09
N ALA A 155 -4.95 -7.15 -12.28
CA ALA A 155 -5.48 -5.79 -12.23
C ALA A 155 -5.02 -4.89 -13.39
N THR A 156 -4.38 -5.42 -14.44
CA THR A 156 -3.92 -4.66 -15.59
C THR A 156 -4.46 -5.22 -16.90
N SER A 157 -4.88 -4.35 -17.80
CA SER A 157 -5.25 -4.70 -19.17
C SER A 157 -4.05 -4.81 -20.12
N SER A 158 -2.86 -4.40 -19.70
CA SER A 158 -1.65 -4.42 -20.52
C SER A 158 -0.86 -5.71 -20.32
N ARG A 159 -0.96 -6.65 -21.26
CA ARG A 159 -0.18 -7.89 -21.27
C ARG A 159 1.32 -7.63 -21.15
N LYS A 160 1.85 -6.65 -21.87
CA LYS A 160 3.28 -6.29 -21.82
C LYS A 160 3.74 -5.85 -20.44
N ARG A 161 2.93 -5.03 -19.73
CA ARG A 161 3.26 -4.57 -18.37
C ARG A 161 3.14 -5.72 -17.37
N TYR A 162 2.12 -6.57 -17.51
CA TYR A 162 1.97 -7.77 -16.71
C TYR A 162 3.19 -8.66 -16.83
N ASP A 163 3.56 -9.09 -18.03
CA ASP A 163 4.68 -9.99 -18.28
C ASP A 163 6.00 -9.40 -17.77
N SER A 164 6.21 -8.09 -17.99
CA SER A 164 7.42 -7.40 -17.51
C SER A 164 7.56 -7.42 -15.99
N TYR A 165 6.48 -7.21 -15.24
CA TYR A 165 6.52 -7.23 -13.78
C TYR A 165 6.54 -8.66 -13.23
N PHE A 166 5.76 -9.57 -13.81
CA PHE A 166 5.71 -10.97 -13.41
C PHE A 166 7.07 -11.67 -13.59
N ASN A 167 7.76 -11.44 -14.71
CA ASN A 167 9.11 -11.98 -14.93
C ASN A 167 10.10 -11.49 -13.85
N LYS A 168 10.01 -10.23 -13.45
CA LYS A 168 10.80 -9.73 -12.31
C LYS A 168 10.46 -10.42 -10.99
N GLN A 169 9.19 -10.70 -10.74
CA GLN A 169 8.80 -11.45 -9.55
C GLN A 169 9.36 -12.88 -9.56
N LEU A 170 9.49 -13.52 -10.73
CA LEU A 170 10.12 -14.84 -10.85
C LEU A 170 11.62 -14.80 -10.52
N GLU A 171 12.30 -13.72 -10.90
CA GLU A 171 13.75 -13.52 -10.69
C GLU A 171 14.09 -13.03 -9.27
N HIS A 172 13.17 -12.32 -8.63
CA HIS A 172 13.39 -11.57 -7.38
C HIS A 172 12.40 -11.94 -6.30
N LYS A 173 12.82 -12.75 -5.33
CA LYS A 173 11.97 -13.23 -4.22
C LYS A 173 11.36 -12.09 -3.40
N GLU A 174 12.06 -10.98 -3.24
CA GLU A 174 11.59 -9.79 -2.54
C GLU A 174 10.38 -9.12 -3.20
N LEU A 175 10.10 -9.42 -4.46
CA LEU A 175 8.92 -8.91 -5.17
C LEU A 175 7.71 -9.86 -5.14
N GLN A 176 7.87 -11.06 -4.56
CA GLN A 176 6.86 -12.14 -4.57
C GLN A 176 5.80 -11.97 -3.48
N THR A 177 5.21 -10.79 -3.34
CA THR A 177 4.07 -10.58 -2.44
C THR A 177 2.76 -10.96 -3.13
N SER A 178 1.88 -11.70 -2.46
CA SER A 178 0.69 -12.27 -3.12
C SER A 178 -0.58 -12.33 -2.29
N GLY A 179 -0.53 -12.23 -0.98
CA GLY A 179 -1.73 -12.38 -0.17
C GLY A 179 -1.62 -11.79 1.24
N GLY A 180 -2.76 -11.40 1.79
CA GLY A 180 -2.86 -10.83 3.13
C GLY A 180 -3.14 -11.87 4.21
N SER A 181 -2.75 -11.54 5.44
CA SER A 181 -3.13 -12.24 6.65
C SER A 181 -4.47 -11.73 7.20
N PHE A 182 -5.08 -12.48 8.13
CA PHE A 182 -6.24 -11.98 8.87
C PHE A 182 -5.90 -10.75 9.72
N ASN A 183 -4.68 -10.66 10.26
CA ASN A 183 -4.21 -9.44 10.94
C ASN A 183 -4.25 -8.24 9.99
N TRP A 184 -3.65 -8.37 8.80
CA TRP A 184 -3.65 -7.28 7.84
C TRP A 184 -5.08 -6.82 7.51
N LEU A 185 -6.00 -7.74 7.23
CA LEU A 185 -7.39 -7.40 6.91
C LEU A 185 -8.09 -6.69 8.07
N ASN A 186 -7.94 -7.21 9.29
CA ASN A 186 -8.51 -6.62 10.49
C ASN A 186 -7.96 -5.20 10.73
N GLN A 187 -6.66 -4.99 10.53
CA GLN A 187 -6.04 -3.68 10.69
C GLN A 187 -6.41 -2.72 9.55
N ALA A 188 -6.53 -3.21 8.32
CA ALA A 188 -7.01 -2.40 7.20
C ALA A 188 -8.44 -1.90 7.41
N PHE A 189 -9.36 -2.74 7.94
CA PHE A 189 -10.69 -2.27 8.33
C PHE A 189 -10.67 -1.20 9.42
N LYS A 190 -9.76 -1.29 10.40
CA LYS A 190 -9.58 -0.24 11.42
C LYS A 190 -9.04 1.06 10.80
N GLY A 191 -8.04 0.95 9.92
CA GLY A 191 -7.48 2.09 9.22
C GLY A 191 -8.51 2.83 8.37
N ILE A 192 -9.32 2.09 7.60
CA ILE A 192 -10.41 2.68 6.80
C ILE A 192 -11.47 3.34 7.70
N LYS A 193 -11.83 2.71 8.82
CA LYS A 193 -12.78 3.32 9.76
C LYS A 193 -12.24 4.64 10.33
N GLU A 194 -10.94 4.72 10.60
CA GLU A 194 -10.30 5.95 11.07
C GLU A 194 -10.28 7.02 9.97
N LEU A 195 -9.88 6.63 8.76
CA LEU A 195 -9.82 7.47 7.58
C LEU A 195 -11.15 8.15 7.23
N LEU A 196 -12.27 7.47 7.44
CA LEU A 196 -13.59 7.98 7.07
C LEU A 196 -14.27 8.79 8.18
N LYS A 197 -13.53 9.20 9.21
CA LYS A 197 -14.06 10.11 10.22
C LYS A 197 -14.04 11.55 9.68
N GLU A 198 -15.20 12.18 9.67
CA GLU A 198 -15.35 13.56 9.17
C GLU A 198 -14.40 14.54 9.86
N GLU A 199 -14.24 14.41 11.18
CA GLU A 199 -13.32 15.22 11.98
C GLU A 199 -11.86 15.13 11.53
N ASN A 200 -11.42 13.99 10.98
CA ASN A 200 -10.07 13.78 10.48
C ASN A 200 -9.90 14.37 9.06
N ILE A 201 -10.90 14.15 8.20
CA ILE A 201 -10.89 14.63 6.81
C ILE A 201 -10.74 16.16 6.75
N GLN A 202 -11.37 16.88 7.68
CA GLN A 202 -11.27 18.34 7.77
C GLN A 202 -9.86 18.87 8.07
N ASN A 203 -8.95 18.01 8.56
CA ASN A 203 -7.56 18.39 8.81
C ASN A 203 -6.69 18.42 7.54
N ILE A 204 -7.16 17.88 6.43
CA ILE A 204 -6.39 17.85 5.17
C ILE A 204 -6.28 19.27 4.62
N LYS A 205 -5.04 19.77 4.47
CA LYS A 205 -4.75 21.09 3.92
C LYS A 205 -4.25 21.05 2.48
N ALA A 206 -3.75 19.91 2.04
CA ALA A 206 -3.26 19.73 0.68
C ALA A 206 -4.43 19.76 -0.32
N ASP A 207 -4.20 20.28 -1.52
CA ASP A 207 -5.12 20.09 -2.65
C ASP A 207 -5.12 18.61 -3.04
N VAL A 208 -6.26 17.95 -3.01
CA VAL A 208 -6.40 16.51 -3.29
C VAL A 208 -7.20 16.29 -4.57
N LEU A 209 -6.64 15.44 -5.46
CA LEU A 209 -7.27 14.94 -6.67
C LEU A 209 -7.44 13.43 -6.58
#